data_859833c8acbbb4967892ec14b1d565a0
#
_entry.id   859833c8acbbb4967892ec14b1d565a0
#
_cell.length_a   1.000
_cell.length_b   1.000
_cell.length_c   1.000
_cell.angle_alpha   90.00
_cell.angle_beta   90.00
_cell.angle_gamma   90.00
#
_symmetry.space_group_name_H-M   'P 1'
#
loop_
_entity.id
_entity.type
_entity.pdbx_description
1 polymer ?
#
loop_
_entity_poly.entity_id
_entity_poly.type
_entity_poly.pdbx_seq_one_letter_code
_entity_poly.pdbx_strand_id
1 'polypeptide(L)'
;IFEGKRCVGVAYRQGGVDKEVRANREVILSGGAINSPHLLQISGIGPAEHLRSIGVEVVQDLPGVGSNLSDHYVTRVSHRVKDLISINELARGARVVGEALRFILRGNGALTFGVTSAPVFCRSRDGLSSPDLQLLFTPASYGTKVIGELEREPGMTVAVCPVRPESRGTIMAANANPMEKAVIRPNYLSAEGDAYVMLAGIRHTQRIFGAPALAQHSVAELQPGEPIESADDVLAFARRNGASIYHPVGTCKMGDDPMAVVDTRL
;
A
#
# COMPACT_ATOMS: atom_id res chain seq x y z
N ILE A 1 0.56 7.05 -29.40
CA ILE A 1 0.21 7.35 -30.81
C ILE A 1 -0.15 6.02 -31.48
N PHE A 2 -1.33 5.96 -32.10
CA PHE A 2 -1.85 4.75 -32.76
C PHE A 2 -2.02 4.95 -34.27
N GLU A 3 -1.80 3.89 -35.02
CA GLU A 3 -2.19 3.73 -36.42
C GLU A 3 -3.13 2.50 -36.47
N GLY A 4 -4.43 2.75 -36.55
CA GLY A 4 -5.44 1.72 -36.26
C GLY A 4 -5.32 1.23 -34.81
N LYS A 5 -5.06 -0.07 -34.63
CA LYS A 5 -4.85 -0.69 -33.30
C LYS A 5 -3.37 -0.87 -32.93
N ARG A 6 -2.45 -0.45 -33.78
CA ARG A 6 -1.01 -0.56 -33.51
C ARG A 6 -0.48 0.70 -32.83
N CYS A 7 0.15 0.53 -31.68
CA CYS A 7 0.90 1.62 -31.03
C CYS A 7 2.23 1.84 -31.78
N VAL A 8 2.43 3.04 -32.30
CA VAL A 8 3.59 3.42 -33.14
C VAL A 8 4.44 4.50 -32.54
N GLY A 9 4.13 4.99 -31.36
CA GLY A 9 4.91 6.01 -30.69
C GLY A 9 4.25 6.56 -29.45
N VAL A 10 4.90 7.57 -28.86
CA VAL A 10 4.46 8.24 -27.64
C VAL A 10 4.53 9.76 -27.82
N ALA A 11 3.47 10.46 -27.42
CA ALA A 11 3.49 11.89 -27.20
C ALA A 11 3.91 12.20 -25.77
N TYR A 12 4.80 13.16 -25.57
CA TYR A 12 5.32 13.52 -24.25
C TYR A 12 5.64 15.01 -24.15
N ARG A 13 5.70 15.54 -22.95
CA ARG A 13 6.08 16.93 -22.68
C ARG A 13 7.46 17.00 -22.03
N GLN A 14 8.34 17.82 -22.60
CA GLN A 14 9.67 18.07 -22.08
C GLN A 14 9.99 19.57 -22.12
N GLY A 15 10.33 20.16 -20.96
CA GLY A 15 10.60 21.59 -20.87
C GLY A 15 9.41 22.48 -21.27
N GLY A 16 8.18 22.01 -21.03
CA GLY A 16 6.95 22.72 -21.40
C GLY A 16 6.54 22.60 -22.89
N VAL A 17 7.33 21.88 -23.70
CA VAL A 17 7.07 21.66 -25.13
C VAL A 17 6.56 20.25 -25.36
N ASP A 18 5.49 20.14 -26.14
CA ASP A 18 4.94 18.84 -26.56
C ASP A 18 5.79 18.30 -27.72
N LYS A 19 6.14 17.03 -27.60
CA LYS A 19 6.99 16.29 -28.54
C LYS A 19 6.41 14.92 -28.80
N GLU A 20 6.80 14.32 -29.91
CA GLU A 20 6.49 12.96 -30.28
C GLU A 20 7.77 12.16 -30.53
N VAL A 21 7.72 10.89 -30.22
CA VAL A 21 8.74 9.92 -30.59
C VAL A 21 8.09 8.69 -31.20
N ARG A 22 8.60 8.24 -32.35
CA ARG A 22 8.12 7.02 -33.03
C ARG A 22 8.94 5.81 -32.62
N ALA A 23 8.27 4.69 -32.46
CA ALA A 23 8.88 3.40 -32.13
C ALA A 23 8.99 2.58 -33.42
N ASN A 24 10.20 2.07 -33.70
CA ASN A 24 10.43 1.21 -34.86
C ASN A 24 9.87 -0.20 -34.69
N ARG A 25 9.79 -0.67 -33.47
CA ARG A 25 9.36 -2.04 -33.13
C ARG A 25 8.12 -2.06 -32.27
N GLU A 26 8.22 -1.56 -31.04
CA GLU A 26 7.16 -1.62 -30.04
C GLU A 26 7.26 -0.49 -29.02
N VAL A 27 6.17 -0.22 -28.30
CA VAL A 27 6.13 0.67 -27.14
C VAL A 27 5.88 -0.18 -25.90
N ILE A 28 6.78 -0.09 -24.92
CA ILE A 28 6.67 -0.84 -23.65
C ILE A 28 6.09 0.10 -22.59
N LEU A 29 4.96 -0.28 -22.02
CA LEU A 29 4.28 0.44 -20.95
C LEU A 29 4.59 -0.20 -19.60
N SER A 30 5.38 0.50 -18.77
CA SER A 30 5.81 0.05 -17.44
C SER A 30 5.62 1.13 -16.36
N GLY A 31 4.48 1.83 -16.41
CA GLY A 31 4.12 2.92 -15.48
C GLY A 31 3.62 2.46 -14.11
N GLY A 32 3.62 1.15 -13.84
CA GLY A 32 3.12 0.55 -12.60
C GLY A 32 1.59 0.55 -12.52
N ALA A 33 1.07 0.08 -11.38
CA ALA A 33 -0.36 -0.15 -11.21
C ALA A 33 -1.25 1.11 -11.28
N ILE A 34 -0.66 2.30 -11.14
CA ILE A 34 -1.40 3.57 -11.19
C ILE A 34 -1.29 4.19 -12.59
N ASN A 35 -0.08 4.35 -13.11
CA ASN A 35 0.10 5.11 -14.33
C ASN A 35 -0.13 4.29 -15.60
N SER A 36 0.10 2.97 -15.59
CA SER A 36 -0.17 2.14 -16.76
C SER A 36 -1.65 2.17 -17.16
N PRO A 37 -2.62 1.85 -16.27
CA PRO A 37 -4.03 1.94 -16.63
C PRO A 37 -4.46 3.38 -16.95
N HIS A 38 -3.93 4.38 -16.26
CA HIS A 38 -4.22 5.77 -16.53
C HIS A 38 -3.80 6.17 -17.96
N LEU A 39 -2.56 5.84 -18.35
CA LEU A 39 -2.05 6.14 -19.68
C LEU A 39 -2.81 5.38 -20.77
N LEU A 40 -3.18 4.11 -20.55
CA LEU A 40 -4.03 3.35 -21.47
C LEU A 40 -5.38 4.06 -21.69
N GLN A 41 -6.05 4.46 -20.60
CA GLN A 41 -7.35 5.13 -20.67
C GLN A 41 -7.30 6.44 -21.45
N ILE A 42 -6.40 7.36 -21.12
CA ILE A 42 -6.26 8.63 -21.85
C ILE A 42 -5.77 8.44 -23.30
N SER A 43 -5.27 7.25 -23.63
CA SER A 43 -4.86 6.87 -24.99
C SER A 43 -5.97 6.12 -25.77
N GLY A 44 -7.17 5.98 -25.18
CA GLY A 44 -8.32 5.36 -25.84
C GLY A 44 -8.46 3.85 -25.61
N ILE A 45 -7.70 3.26 -24.67
CA ILE A 45 -7.78 1.83 -24.34
C ILE A 45 -8.32 1.68 -22.93
N GLY A 46 -9.53 1.12 -22.79
CA GLY A 46 -10.17 0.96 -21.49
C GLY A 46 -11.67 0.75 -21.61
N PRO A 47 -12.42 0.85 -20.49
CA PRO A 47 -13.88 0.70 -20.51
C PRO A 47 -14.53 1.77 -21.42
N ALA A 48 -15.14 1.35 -22.53
CA ALA A 48 -15.62 2.26 -23.59
C ALA A 48 -16.61 3.32 -23.08
N GLU A 49 -17.50 2.96 -22.15
CA GLU A 49 -18.46 3.90 -21.56
C GLU A 49 -17.74 4.99 -20.75
N HIS A 50 -16.77 4.60 -19.92
CA HIS A 50 -15.96 5.54 -19.16
C HIS A 50 -15.16 6.46 -20.08
N LEU A 51 -14.48 5.91 -21.11
CA LEU A 51 -13.70 6.72 -22.04
C LEU A 51 -14.53 7.80 -22.72
N ARG A 52 -15.74 7.44 -23.21
CA ARG A 52 -16.68 8.41 -23.81
C ARG A 52 -17.12 9.47 -22.81
N SER A 53 -17.36 9.07 -21.54
CA SER A 53 -17.81 10.01 -20.50
C SER A 53 -16.77 11.10 -20.17
N ILE A 54 -15.48 10.82 -20.38
CA ILE A 54 -14.38 11.75 -20.17
C ILE A 54 -13.88 12.40 -21.48
N GLY A 55 -14.58 12.21 -22.59
CA GLY A 55 -14.25 12.82 -23.88
C GLY A 55 -13.08 12.18 -24.63
N VAL A 56 -12.74 10.93 -24.32
CA VAL A 56 -11.68 10.17 -25.00
C VAL A 56 -12.28 9.28 -26.08
N GLU A 57 -11.71 9.33 -27.29
CA GLU A 57 -12.08 8.43 -28.38
C GLU A 57 -11.65 6.98 -28.06
N VAL A 58 -12.56 6.03 -28.34
CA VAL A 58 -12.31 4.61 -28.03
C VAL A 58 -11.52 3.96 -29.16
N VAL A 59 -10.25 3.64 -28.89
CA VAL A 59 -9.40 2.84 -29.78
C VAL A 59 -9.68 1.35 -29.57
N GLN A 60 -9.78 0.92 -28.30
CA GLN A 60 -10.08 -0.44 -27.92
C GLN A 60 -10.91 -0.47 -26.65
N ASP A 61 -12.08 -1.10 -26.71
CA ASP A 61 -12.86 -1.42 -25.52
C ASP A 61 -12.18 -2.56 -24.77
N LEU A 62 -11.71 -2.27 -23.55
CA LEU A 62 -11.00 -3.21 -22.69
C LEU A 62 -11.39 -2.96 -21.23
N PRO A 63 -12.50 -3.57 -20.75
CA PRO A 63 -13.12 -3.21 -19.47
C PRO A 63 -12.27 -3.48 -18.25
N GLY A 64 -11.23 -4.32 -18.35
CA GLY A 64 -10.31 -4.62 -17.26
C GLY A 64 -9.32 -3.52 -16.94
N VAL A 65 -9.08 -2.56 -17.85
CA VAL A 65 -8.11 -1.49 -17.63
C VAL A 65 -8.57 -0.59 -16.49
N GLY A 66 -7.73 -0.51 -15.45
CA GLY A 66 -7.99 0.25 -14.24
C GLY A 66 -8.91 -0.45 -13.24
N SER A 67 -9.48 -1.60 -13.59
CA SER A 67 -10.27 -2.45 -12.68
C SER A 67 -9.37 -3.40 -11.87
N ASN A 68 -9.95 -4.14 -10.91
CA ASN A 68 -9.27 -5.17 -10.12
C ASN A 68 -8.08 -4.66 -9.29
N LEU A 69 -8.07 -3.39 -8.91
CA LEU A 69 -7.08 -2.86 -7.97
C LEU A 69 -7.10 -3.67 -6.67
N SER A 70 -5.96 -4.23 -6.31
CA SER A 70 -5.71 -4.83 -5.01
C SER A 70 -4.53 -4.13 -4.36
N ASP A 71 -4.61 -3.86 -3.06
CA ASP A 71 -3.55 -3.19 -2.32
C ASP A 71 -3.53 -3.68 -0.88
N HIS A 72 -2.40 -3.58 -0.23
CA HIS A 72 -2.26 -3.89 1.18
C HIS A 72 -2.66 -2.70 2.04
N TYR A 73 -3.65 -2.92 2.91
CA TYR A 73 -4.14 -1.95 3.87
C TYR A 73 -3.81 -2.40 5.28
N VAL A 74 -3.28 -1.50 6.10
CA VAL A 74 -2.85 -1.82 7.46
C VAL A 74 -3.55 -0.98 8.50
N THR A 75 -3.73 -1.58 9.67
CA THR A 75 -3.96 -0.86 10.93
C THR A 75 -2.75 -1.08 11.84
N ARG A 76 -2.63 -0.26 12.89
CA ARG A 76 -1.52 -0.35 13.82
C ARG A 76 -2.00 -0.65 15.22
N VAL A 77 -1.30 -1.59 15.88
CA VAL A 77 -1.39 -1.79 17.32
C VAL A 77 -0.10 -1.27 17.91
N SER A 78 -0.17 -0.32 18.82
CA SER A 78 1.01 0.34 19.39
C SER A 78 0.93 0.46 20.90
N HIS A 79 2.09 0.34 21.54
CA HIS A 79 2.23 0.42 22.98
C HIS A 79 3.28 1.46 23.37
N ARG A 80 3.02 2.19 24.44
CA ARG A 80 4.02 2.93 25.19
C ARG A 80 4.92 1.93 25.92
N VAL A 81 6.23 2.15 25.90
CA VAL A 81 7.18 1.26 26.57
C VAL A 81 8.03 1.98 27.59
N LYS A 82 8.59 1.21 28.53
CA LYS A 82 9.55 1.64 29.53
C LYS A 82 10.74 0.67 29.56
N ASP A 83 11.84 1.12 30.15
CA ASP A 83 13.06 0.32 30.36
C ASP A 83 13.65 -0.26 29.06
N LEU A 84 13.34 0.37 27.93
CA LEU A 84 13.85 0.08 26.58
C LEU A 84 14.17 1.39 25.87
N ILE A 85 15.18 1.35 24.99
CA ILE A 85 15.47 2.46 24.09
C ILE A 85 14.82 2.16 22.75
N SER A 86 13.90 3.03 22.33
CA SER A 86 13.22 2.94 21.04
C SER A 86 13.83 3.87 19.99
N ILE A 87 13.45 3.70 18.74
CA ILE A 87 13.84 4.62 17.66
C ILE A 87 13.37 6.06 17.95
N ASN A 88 12.24 6.23 18.66
CA ASN A 88 11.72 7.54 19.05
C ASN A 88 12.77 8.38 19.81
N GLU A 89 13.55 7.74 20.67
CA GLU A 89 14.60 8.40 21.45
C GLU A 89 15.91 8.52 20.67
N LEU A 90 16.27 7.50 19.88
CA LEU A 90 17.51 7.50 19.08
C LEU A 90 17.46 8.56 17.97
N ALA A 91 16.28 8.88 17.44
CA ALA A 91 16.09 9.87 16.38
C ALA A 91 16.14 11.32 16.87
N ARG A 92 16.52 11.59 18.13
CA ARG A 92 16.43 12.94 18.73
C ARG A 92 17.68 13.36 19.53
N GLY A 93 17.85 14.69 19.58
CA GLY A 93 18.90 15.31 20.41
C GLY A 93 20.30 14.80 20.06
N ALA A 94 21.18 14.69 21.08
CA ALA A 94 22.55 14.22 20.90
C ALA A 94 22.63 12.75 20.45
N ARG A 95 21.60 11.94 20.70
CA ARG A 95 21.57 10.53 20.30
C ARG A 95 21.55 10.36 18.79
N VAL A 96 20.80 11.18 18.04
CA VAL A 96 20.79 11.11 16.58
C VAL A 96 22.16 11.41 15.98
N VAL A 97 22.92 12.34 16.56
CA VAL A 97 24.30 12.63 16.15
C VAL A 97 25.21 11.43 16.42
N GLY A 98 25.06 10.80 17.59
CA GLY A 98 25.79 9.58 17.96
C GLY A 98 25.49 8.42 16.99
N GLU A 99 24.23 8.20 16.62
CA GLU A 99 23.82 7.17 15.64
C GLU A 99 24.33 7.50 14.24
N ALA A 100 24.33 8.77 13.82
CA ALA A 100 24.90 9.19 12.55
C ALA A 100 26.43 8.93 12.48
N LEU A 101 27.18 9.28 13.53
CA LEU A 101 28.60 8.99 13.61
C LEU A 101 28.87 7.48 13.64
N ARG A 102 28.06 6.71 14.38
CA ARG A 102 28.15 5.25 14.43
C ARG A 102 27.92 4.63 13.05
N PHE A 103 26.94 5.12 12.30
CA PHE A 103 26.67 4.67 10.95
C PHE A 103 27.84 4.98 10.00
N ILE A 104 28.35 6.24 10.02
CA ILE A 104 29.45 6.68 9.14
C ILE A 104 30.74 5.92 9.44
N LEU A 105 31.08 5.73 10.73
CA LEU A 105 32.36 5.13 11.13
C LEU A 105 32.35 3.60 11.14
N ARG A 106 31.19 2.98 11.37
CA ARG A 106 31.08 1.53 11.62
C ARG A 106 30.07 0.81 10.73
N GLY A 107 29.29 1.53 9.92
CA GLY A 107 28.25 0.95 9.07
C GLY A 107 27.14 0.21 9.83
N ASN A 108 26.88 0.56 11.09
CA ASN A 108 25.86 -0.08 11.94
C ASN A 108 25.08 0.94 12.79
N GLY A 109 24.12 0.48 13.59
CA GLY A 109 23.30 1.33 14.46
C GLY A 109 21.88 1.53 13.93
N ALA A 110 21.13 2.44 14.53
CA ALA A 110 19.71 2.66 14.24
C ALA A 110 19.45 3.05 12.78
N LEU A 111 20.39 3.73 12.13
CA LEU A 111 20.25 4.14 10.72
C LEU A 111 20.43 3.00 9.71
N THR A 112 20.77 1.78 10.16
CA THR A 112 20.79 0.59 9.31
C THR A 112 19.46 -0.17 9.29
N PHE A 113 18.53 0.16 10.19
CA PHE A 113 17.24 -0.48 10.24
C PHE A 113 16.31 0.09 9.16
N GLY A 114 15.58 -0.81 8.50
CA GLY A 114 14.41 -0.44 7.73
C GLY A 114 13.25 -0.03 8.66
N VAL A 115 12.13 0.39 8.06
CA VAL A 115 10.91 0.74 8.80
C VAL A 115 10.42 -0.41 9.68
N THR A 116 10.63 -1.65 9.24
CA THR A 116 10.23 -2.87 9.94
C THR A 116 11.46 -3.66 10.36
N SER A 117 11.56 -3.95 11.65
CA SER A 117 12.70 -4.71 12.22
C SER A 117 12.47 -6.22 12.20
N ALA A 118 11.21 -6.67 12.32
CA ALA A 118 10.85 -8.09 12.34
C ALA A 118 9.49 -8.29 11.63
N PRO A 119 9.47 -8.79 10.41
CA PRO A 119 8.26 -9.24 9.75
C PRO A 119 7.89 -10.66 10.20
N VAL A 120 6.60 -10.89 10.47
CA VAL A 120 6.04 -12.20 10.80
C VAL A 120 4.93 -12.52 9.80
N PHE A 121 5.00 -13.68 9.17
CA PHE A 121 3.91 -14.23 8.35
C PHE A 121 3.20 -15.32 9.11
N CYS A 122 1.90 -15.17 9.31
CA CYS A 122 1.07 -16.14 10.04
C CYS A 122 -0.28 -16.34 9.36
N ARG A 123 -1.02 -17.34 9.85
CA ARG A 123 -2.38 -17.61 9.38
C ARG A 123 -3.39 -16.96 10.33
N SER A 124 -4.44 -16.36 9.75
CA SER A 124 -5.54 -15.78 10.53
C SER A 124 -6.41 -16.87 11.21
N ARG A 125 -6.44 -18.06 10.61
CA ARG A 125 -7.19 -19.24 11.10
C ARG A 125 -6.51 -20.53 10.67
N ASP A 126 -6.90 -21.62 11.32
CA ASP A 126 -6.43 -22.95 10.96
C ASP A 126 -6.96 -23.38 9.57
N GLY A 127 -6.27 -24.34 8.95
CA GLY A 127 -6.65 -24.95 7.68
C GLY A 127 -6.25 -24.16 6.42
N LEU A 128 -5.69 -22.95 6.55
CA LEU A 128 -5.15 -22.22 5.39
C LEU A 128 -3.87 -22.90 4.88
N SER A 129 -3.74 -23.02 3.57
CA SER A 129 -2.55 -23.60 2.92
C SER A 129 -1.30 -22.72 3.06
N SER A 130 -1.50 -21.40 3.18
CA SER A 130 -0.41 -20.41 3.29
C SER A 130 -0.83 -19.27 4.24
N PRO A 131 0.15 -18.51 4.77
CA PRO A 131 -0.13 -17.30 5.53
C PRO A 131 -0.96 -16.29 4.73
N ASP A 132 -1.88 -15.63 5.42
CA ASP A 132 -2.73 -14.55 4.91
C ASP A 132 -2.58 -13.25 5.70
N LEU A 133 -1.75 -13.29 6.77
CA LEU A 133 -1.39 -12.14 7.60
C LEU A 133 0.11 -11.90 7.58
N GLN A 134 0.47 -10.62 7.54
CA GLN A 134 1.81 -10.13 7.85
C GLN A 134 1.72 -9.15 9.03
N LEU A 135 2.56 -9.37 10.04
CA LEU A 135 2.75 -8.46 11.16
C LEU A 135 4.12 -7.81 11.02
N LEU A 136 4.13 -6.49 10.99
CA LEU A 136 5.33 -5.69 10.74
C LEU A 136 5.71 -4.95 12.03
N PHE A 137 6.64 -5.53 12.80
CA PHE A 137 7.10 -4.94 14.05
C PHE A 137 8.11 -3.83 13.82
N THR A 138 7.91 -2.71 14.51
CA THR A 138 8.82 -1.56 14.55
C THR A 138 9.02 -1.13 16.01
N PRO A 139 10.26 -0.99 16.50
CA PRO A 139 10.54 -0.49 17.85
C PRO A 139 10.42 1.04 17.89
N ALA A 140 9.27 1.54 17.50
CA ALA A 140 8.89 2.96 17.50
C ALA A 140 7.37 3.11 17.61
N SER A 141 6.90 4.24 18.10
CA SER A 141 5.52 4.69 17.98
C SER A 141 5.43 5.96 17.13
N TYR A 142 4.27 6.10 16.46
CA TYR A 142 4.02 7.16 15.50
C TYR A 142 2.84 8.02 15.94
N GLY A 143 2.95 9.33 15.73
CA GLY A 143 1.86 10.26 15.94
C GLY A 143 0.70 9.99 14.97
N THR A 144 -0.51 10.33 15.41
CA THR A 144 -1.73 10.14 14.60
C THR A 144 -1.99 11.28 13.62
N LYS A 145 -1.33 12.44 13.81
CA LYS A 145 -1.59 13.66 13.03
C LYS A 145 -0.85 13.70 11.69
N VAL A 146 0.37 13.16 11.65
CA VAL A 146 1.21 13.16 10.45
C VAL A 146 1.73 11.74 10.23
N ILE A 147 1.49 11.21 9.04
CA ILE A 147 1.95 9.86 8.69
C ILE A 147 3.48 9.81 8.74
N GLY A 148 4.02 8.86 9.51
CA GLY A 148 5.47 8.66 9.64
C GLY A 148 6.16 9.56 10.65
N GLU A 149 5.47 10.49 11.29
CA GLU A 149 6.04 11.29 12.37
C GLU A 149 6.19 10.44 13.63
N LEU A 150 7.42 10.38 14.15
CA LEU A 150 7.72 9.67 15.40
C LEU A 150 7.19 10.44 16.61
N GLU A 151 6.51 9.75 17.53
CA GLU A 151 6.17 10.32 18.84
C GLU A 151 7.44 10.67 19.64
N ARG A 152 7.28 11.47 20.69
CA ARG A 152 8.42 11.89 21.53
C ARG A 152 8.86 10.81 22.51
N GLU A 153 7.90 10.10 23.06
CA GLU A 153 8.12 9.10 24.09
C GLU A 153 8.36 7.73 23.47
N PRO A 154 9.07 6.81 24.17
CA PRO A 154 9.40 5.50 23.65
C PRO A 154 8.15 4.66 23.43
N GLY A 155 8.14 3.95 22.30
CA GLY A 155 7.04 3.09 21.93
C GLY A 155 7.45 1.96 20.99
N MET A 156 6.53 1.03 20.81
CA MET A 156 6.63 -0.06 19.83
C MET A 156 5.32 -0.20 19.08
N THR A 157 5.39 -0.61 17.83
CA THR A 157 4.22 -0.72 16.94
C THR A 157 4.30 -2.02 16.14
N VAL A 158 3.15 -2.66 15.95
CA VAL A 158 2.96 -3.68 14.92
C VAL A 158 1.92 -3.18 13.93
N ALA A 159 2.29 -3.09 12.66
CA ALA A 159 1.32 -2.92 11.60
C ALA A 159 0.77 -4.29 11.20
N VAL A 160 -0.55 -4.40 11.22
CA VAL A 160 -1.31 -5.60 10.89
C VAL A 160 -1.76 -5.50 9.45
N CYS A 161 -1.33 -6.42 8.61
CA CYS A 161 -1.54 -6.40 7.17
C CYS A 161 -2.15 -7.74 6.69
N PRO A 162 -3.42 -7.77 6.25
CA PRO A 162 -3.92 -8.83 5.40
C PRO A 162 -3.17 -8.82 4.06
N VAL A 163 -2.47 -9.91 3.71
CA VAL A 163 -1.62 -9.97 2.50
C VAL A 163 -2.33 -10.59 1.29
N ARG A 164 -3.55 -11.06 1.46
CA ARG A 164 -4.41 -11.62 0.41
C ARG A 164 -5.81 -11.02 0.47
N PRO A 165 -5.95 -9.67 0.33
CA PRO A 165 -7.26 -9.05 0.42
C PRO A 165 -8.17 -9.51 -0.72
N GLU A 166 -9.45 -9.70 -0.39
CA GLU A 166 -10.51 -10.03 -1.36
C GLU A 166 -11.13 -8.76 -1.94
N SER A 167 -11.07 -7.65 -1.23
CA SER A 167 -11.55 -6.34 -1.69
C SER A 167 -10.86 -5.92 -2.98
N ARG A 168 -11.65 -5.37 -3.90
CA ARG A 168 -11.16 -4.85 -5.18
C ARG A 168 -11.62 -3.44 -5.40
N GLY A 169 -10.73 -2.64 -5.98
CA GLY A 169 -10.95 -1.25 -6.31
C GLY A 169 -10.68 -0.92 -7.77
N THR A 170 -10.59 0.38 -8.06
CA THR A 170 -10.39 0.89 -9.40
C THR A 170 -9.42 2.06 -9.44
N ILE A 171 -8.78 2.26 -10.61
CA ILE A 171 -8.01 3.45 -10.96
C ILE A 171 -8.52 3.93 -12.30
N MET A 172 -9.20 5.10 -12.30
CA MET A 172 -9.85 5.63 -13.48
C MET A 172 -9.34 7.04 -13.81
N ALA A 173 -9.13 7.33 -15.08
CA ALA A 173 -8.81 8.68 -15.53
C ALA A 173 -9.95 9.65 -15.15
N ALA A 174 -9.63 10.80 -14.59
CA ALA A 174 -10.62 11.80 -14.23
C ALA A 174 -11.17 12.56 -15.45
N ASN A 175 -10.34 12.73 -16.47
CA ASN A 175 -10.62 13.40 -17.73
C ASN A 175 -9.53 13.05 -18.76
N ALA A 176 -9.57 13.64 -19.95
CA ALA A 176 -8.61 13.39 -21.03
C ALA A 176 -7.24 14.09 -20.83
N ASN A 177 -7.07 14.91 -19.80
CA ASN A 177 -5.81 15.64 -19.57
C ASN A 177 -4.77 14.71 -18.93
N PRO A 178 -3.63 14.40 -19.57
CA PRO A 178 -2.61 13.50 -19.02
C PRO A 178 -1.90 14.05 -17.78
N MET A 179 -2.03 15.34 -17.48
CA MET A 179 -1.45 15.98 -16.30
C MET A 179 -2.39 15.91 -15.08
N GLU A 180 -3.64 15.53 -15.27
CA GLU A 180 -4.59 15.33 -14.19
C GLU A 180 -4.39 13.96 -13.55
N LYS A 181 -4.52 13.91 -12.23
CA LYS A 181 -4.34 12.65 -11.49
C LYS A 181 -5.53 11.71 -11.70
N ALA A 182 -5.25 10.43 -11.80
CA ALA A 182 -6.29 9.41 -11.82
C ALA A 182 -7.08 9.38 -10.49
N VAL A 183 -8.35 9.05 -10.58
CA VAL A 183 -9.22 8.78 -9.44
C VAL A 183 -8.94 7.37 -8.94
N ILE A 184 -8.38 7.26 -7.74
CA ILE A 184 -8.04 6.00 -7.10
C ILE A 184 -9.13 5.67 -6.06
N ARG A 185 -9.81 4.56 -6.24
CA ARG A 185 -10.84 4.04 -5.32
C ARG A 185 -10.45 2.63 -4.89
N PRO A 186 -9.67 2.48 -3.81
CA PRO A 186 -9.15 1.17 -3.40
C PRO A 186 -10.22 0.22 -2.87
N ASN A 187 -11.30 0.76 -2.31
CA ASN A 187 -12.42 -0.01 -1.76
C ASN A 187 -11.97 -0.96 -0.62
N TYR A 188 -11.03 -0.50 0.22
CA TYR A 188 -10.47 -1.29 1.32
C TYR A 188 -11.55 -1.84 2.26
N LEU A 189 -11.34 -3.08 2.71
CA LEU A 189 -12.19 -3.78 3.66
C LEU A 189 -13.67 -3.85 3.24
N SER A 190 -13.96 -3.82 1.94
CA SER A 190 -15.32 -3.99 1.41
C SER A 190 -15.77 -5.45 1.39
N ALA A 191 -14.82 -6.38 1.31
CA ALA A 191 -15.08 -7.80 1.50
C ALA A 191 -15.05 -8.12 3.00
N GLU A 192 -16.06 -8.82 3.47
CA GLU A 192 -16.22 -9.18 4.88
C GLU A 192 -15.03 -9.98 5.42
N GLY A 193 -14.49 -10.88 4.59
CA GLY A 193 -13.30 -11.69 4.91
C GLY A 193 -12.10 -10.86 5.31
N ASP A 194 -11.88 -9.71 4.70
CA ASP A 194 -10.72 -8.85 4.98
C ASP A 194 -10.78 -8.27 6.40
N ALA A 195 -11.98 -7.89 6.89
CA ALA A 195 -12.16 -7.40 8.24
C ALA A 195 -11.90 -8.49 9.29
N TYR A 196 -12.33 -9.72 9.04
CA TYR A 196 -12.05 -10.86 9.93
C TYR A 196 -10.56 -11.21 9.98
N VAL A 197 -9.87 -11.17 8.85
CA VAL A 197 -8.41 -11.37 8.81
C VAL A 197 -7.69 -10.27 9.59
N MET A 198 -8.11 -9.01 9.44
CA MET A 198 -7.57 -7.88 10.20
C MET A 198 -7.81 -8.05 11.70
N LEU A 199 -9.02 -8.46 12.13
CA LEU A 199 -9.37 -8.73 13.52
C LEU A 199 -8.46 -9.82 14.12
N ALA A 200 -8.27 -10.91 13.38
CA ALA A 200 -7.38 -11.99 13.82
C ALA A 200 -5.93 -11.47 14.00
N GLY A 201 -5.46 -10.61 13.10
CA GLY A 201 -4.13 -10.00 13.19
C GLY A 201 -3.98 -9.06 14.39
N ILE A 202 -4.98 -8.24 14.70
CA ILE A 202 -5.00 -7.40 15.90
C ILE A 202 -4.91 -8.28 17.14
N ARG A 203 -5.72 -9.34 17.24
CA ARG A 203 -5.70 -10.29 18.36
C ARG A 203 -4.36 -11.03 18.49
N HIS A 204 -3.73 -11.39 17.36
CA HIS A 204 -2.39 -11.98 17.39
C HIS A 204 -1.36 -10.99 17.95
N THR A 205 -1.43 -9.75 17.55
CA THR A 205 -0.52 -8.69 18.00
C THR A 205 -0.71 -8.44 19.50
N GLN A 206 -1.95 -8.35 19.98
CA GLN A 206 -2.24 -8.18 21.41
C GLN A 206 -1.68 -9.34 22.25
N ARG A 207 -1.78 -10.58 21.76
CA ARG A 207 -1.15 -11.74 22.42
C ARG A 207 0.37 -11.66 22.44
N ILE A 208 0.99 -11.17 21.36
CA ILE A 208 2.45 -10.96 21.30
C ILE A 208 2.87 -9.91 22.33
N PHE A 209 2.19 -8.77 22.40
CA PHE A 209 2.49 -7.74 23.39
C PHE A 209 2.19 -8.15 24.82
N GLY A 210 1.23 -9.04 25.03
CA GLY A 210 0.91 -9.66 26.32
C GLY A 210 1.88 -10.77 26.76
N ALA A 211 2.80 -11.22 25.89
CA ALA A 211 3.80 -12.22 26.26
C ALA A 211 4.78 -11.64 27.30
N PRO A 212 5.22 -12.44 28.31
CA PRO A 212 6.02 -11.95 29.43
C PRO A 212 7.26 -11.13 29.03
N ALA A 213 7.91 -11.51 27.92
CA ALA A 213 9.10 -10.83 27.42
C ALA A 213 8.84 -9.37 26.98
N LEU A 214 7.65 -9.05 26.49
CA LEU A 214 7.25 -7.71 26.05
C LEU A 214 6.36 -7.02 27.07
N ALA A 215 5.48 -7.74 27.75
CA ALA A 215 4.53 -7.20 28.72
C ALA A 215 5.21 -6.43 29.84
N GLN A 216 6.37 -6.90 30.33
CA GLN A 216 7.15 -6.21 31.39
C GLN A 216 7.60 -4.80 30.97
N HIS A 217 7.73 -4.55 29.67
CA HIS A 217 8.11 -3.27 29.10
C HIS A 217 6.92 -2.42 28.66
N SER A 218 5.73 -3.00 28.54
CA SER A 218 4.51 -2.30 28.13
C SER A 218 3.96 -1.47 29.29
N VAL A 219 3.68 -0.18 29.03
CA VAL A 219 3.05 0.74 29.98
C VAL A 219 1.55 0.87 29.68
N ALA A 220 1.20 1.07 28.42
CA ALA A 220 -0.17 1.26 27.98
C ALA A 220 -0.29 0.99 26.48
N GLU A 221 -1.42 0.45 26.06
CA GLU A 221 -1.82 0.41 24.65
C GLU A 221 -2.22 1.82 24.20
N LEU A 222 -1.62 2.28 23.09
CA LEU A 222 -1.90 3.59 22.49
C LEU A 222 -2.89 3.47 21.34
N GLN A 223 -2.77 2.38 20.58
CA GLN A 223 -3.66 2.03 19.48
C GLN A 223 -3.89 0.51 19.50
N PRO A 224 -5.13 0.07 19.31
CA PRO A 224 -6.35 0.86 19.09
C PRO A 224 -6.79 1.73 20.28
N GLY A 225 -6.38 1.45 21.53
CA GLY A 225 -6.75 2.19 22.73
C GLY A 225 -8.21 1.99 23.17
N GLU A 226 -8.93 1.13 22.45
CA GLU A 226 -10.32 0.73 22.70
C GLU A 226 -10.47 -0.76 22.33
N PRO A 227 -11.41 -1.49 22.94
CA PRO A 227 -11.64 -2.89 22.61
C PRO A 227 -12.01 -3.06 21.13
N ILE A 228 -11.36 -4.02 20.46
CA ILE A 228 -11.66 -4.44 19.09
C ILE A 228 -12.09 -5.91 19.14
N GLU A 229 -13.39 -6.15 19.17
CA GLU A 229 -13.96 -7.47 19.39
C GLU A 229 -14.68 -8.04 18.17
N SER A 230 -15.13 -7.17 17.27
CA SER A 230 -15.91 -7.51 16.09
C SER A 230 -15.32 -6.97 14.80
N ALA A 231 -15.83 -7.44 13.64
CA ALA A 231 -15.49 -6.89 12.33
C ALA A 231 -15.92 -5.41 12.22
N ASP A 232 -17.03 -5.03 12.83
CA ASP A 232 -17.51 -3.63 12.82
C ASP A 232 -16.57 -2.71 13.59
N ASP A 233 -16.02 -3.16 14.72
CA ASP A 233 -15.00 -2.41 15.46
C ASP A 233 -13.75 -2.22 14.61
N VAL A 234 -13.31 -3.29 13.89
CA VAL A 234 -12.20 -3.21 12.94
C VAL A 234 -12.47 -2.16 11.86
N LEU A 235 -13.67 -2.17 11.26
CA LEU A 235 -14.03 -1.21 10.21
C LEU A 235 -14.04 0.22 10.74
N ALA A 236 -14.57 0.43 11.95
CA ALA A 236 -14.58 1.74 12.59
C ALA A 236 -13.15 2.22 12.90
N PHE A 237 -12.32 1.35 13.47
CA PHE A 237 -10.93 1.64 13.78
C PHE A 237 -10.10 1.88 12.51
N ALA A 238 -10.23 1.03 11.51
CA ALA A 238 -9.50 1.11 10.26
C ALA A 238 -9.81 2.41 9.49
N ARG A 239 -11.07 2.85 9.46
CA ARG A 239 -11.46 4.11 8.83
C ARG A 239 -10.77 5.33 9.45
N ARG A 240 -10.48 5.28 10.75
CA ARG A 240 -9.80 6.37 11.46
C ARG A 240 -8.27 6.28 11.39
N ASN A 241 -7.72 5.08 11.38
CA ASN A 241 -6.30 4.85 11.66
C ASN A 241 -5.58 3.98 10.61
N GLY A 242 -6.31 3.45 9.63
CA GLY A 242 -5.71 2.60 8.60
C GLY A 242 -5.05 3.40 7.49
N ALA A 243 -4.13 2.76 6.78
CA ALA A 243 -3.43 3.33 5.64
C ALA A 243 -3.00 2.26 4.64
N SER A 244 -2.84 2.66 3.38
CA SER A 244 -2.09 1.88 2.38
C SER A 244 -0.62 1.77 2.78
N ILE A 245 0.02 0.67 2.45
CA ILE A 245 1.48 0.54 2.49
C ILE A 245 2.10 0.55 1.10
N TYR A 246 1.36 1.09 0.12
CA TYR A 246 1.83 1.37 -1.23
C TYR A 246 2.22 0.14 -2.04
N HIS A 247 1.42 -0.93 -1.96
CA HIS A 247 1.59 -2.18 -2.71
C HIS A 247 0.48 -2.42 -3.76
N PRO A 248 0.02 -1.39 -4.52
CA PRO A 248 -1.06 -1.56 -5.46
C PRO A 248 -0.67 -2.46 -6.62
N VAL A 249 -1.58 -3.37 -7.00
CA VAL A 249 -1.44 -4.30 -8.12
C VAL A 249 -2.78 -4.55 -8.81
N GLY A 250 -2.76 -5.23 -9.94
CA GLY A 250 -3.94 -5.87 -10.55
C GLY A 250 -4.69 -5.02 -11.59
N THR A 251 -4.37 -3.76 -11.79
CA THR A 251 -5.10 -2.81 -12.65
C THR A 251 -4.84 -2.95 -14.16
N CYS A 252 -3.88 -3.79 -14.54
CA CYS A 252 -3.64 -4.29 -15.89
C CYS A 252 -3.43 -5.80 -15.79
N LYS A 253 -4.50 -6.50 -15.39
CA LYS A 253 -4.43 -7.93 -15.05
C LYS A 253 -4.05 -8.79 -16.26
N MET A 254 -3.12 -9.71 -16.06
CA MET A 254 -2.81 -10.78 -17.01
C MET A 254 -3.82 -11.91 -16.88
N GLY A 255 -4.20 -12.53 -17.98
CA GLY A 255 -5.07 -13.71 -17.98
C GLY A 255 -5.75 -13.95 -19.32
N ASP A 256 -6.67 -14.93 -19.31
CA ASP A 256 -7.47 -15.34 -20.48
C ASP A 256 -8.97 -15.02 -20.31
N ASP A 257 -9.36 -14.40 -19.19
CA ASP A 257 -10.74 -14.03 -18.91
C ASP A 257 -11.09 -12.64 -19.49
N PRO A 258 -12.40 -12.31 -19.64
CA PRO A 258 -12.83 -11.05 -20.25
C PRO A 258 -12.33 -9.77 -19.56
N MET A 259 -11.85 -9.86 -18.31
CA MET A 259 -11.28 -8.74 -17.57
C MET A 259 -9.76 -8.71 -17.64
N ALA A 260 -9.12 -9.59 -18.40
CA ALA A 260 -7.69 -9.53 -18.65
C ALA A 260 -7.35 -8.32 -19.55
N VAL A 261 -6.26 -7.64 -19.25
CA VAL A 261 -5.77 -6.49 -20.02
C VAL A 261 -4.63 -6.92 -20.94
N VAL A 262 -3.86 -7.91 -20.52
CA VAL A 262 -2.79 -8.54 -21.29
C VAL A 262 -2.96 -10.05 -21.23
N ASP A 263 -2.49 -10.74 -22.26
CA ASP A 263 -2.43 -12.20 -22.30
C ASP A 263 -1.26 -12.75 -21.46
N THR A 264 -1.02 -14.05 -21.48
CA THR A 264 0.03 -14.73 -20.72
C THR A 264 1.47 -14.43 -21.20
N ARG A 265 1.61 -13.64 -22.25
CA ARG A 265 2.89 -13.22 -22.85
C ARG A 265 3.18 -11.74 -22.73
N LEU A 266 2.25 -10.95 -22.14
CA LEU A 266 2.22 -9.50 -21.99
C LEU A 266 1.84 -8.79 -23.30
#